data_ddd74cefe02f0e845bf38eb255f53a1b
#
_entry.id   ddd74cefe02f0e845bf38eb255f53a1b
#
_cell.length_a   1.000
_cell.length_b   1.000
_cell.length_c   1.000
_cell.angle_alpha   90.00
_cell.angle_beta   90.00
_cell.angle_gamma   90.00
#
_symmetry.space_group_name_H-M   'P 1'
#
loop_
_entity.id
_entity.type
_entity.pdbx_description
1 polymer ?
#
loop_
_entity_poly.entity_id
_entity_poly.type
_entity_poly.pdbx_seq_one_letter_code
_entity_poly.pdbx_strand_id
1 'polypeptide(L)'
;MENLLPSLQKMRAHFTSGATNSYNFRRQQLIILRKAVLHSEKELHDALYADLKKSAEESWVTEIGFVLSEISYTLKHLKTWMHRDKVSTNLLNFPSRSYIYKEPLGTVLIIAPWNYPFQLLFNPLIGAIAAGNCVVLKPSEFAPATASVMKKIIEENFSNDYILYAEGDGAEVVPAMMNDFRFDHVFYTGSTLVGKIIYEMAASKLVPVTLELGGKSPCVVESDSNIKVATRRIAMTKFSNAGQMCVAPDYVLLHDSIKDDFVREMKKCIEQFFSKDASTSYNYGKIINEKAFNRLINYIKQGDVIAGGKYDAVTHYIEPTILENIPVDATVMGEEIFGPVLPIISFSTFEEAKNIIQKNPNPLAFYVFTESEEKEKKWLKEIAFGGGCVNNASWHITNPHLPFGGRGNSGIGAYHGKESFYVFSHRKAVMKTPTWLDLSIKYPPFKGKLKLFKKIIK
;
A
#
# COMPACT_ATOMS: atom_id res chain seq x y z
N MET A 1 22.45 8.41 -18.89
CA MET A 1 21.05 7.96 -18.74
C MET A 1 20.50 7.59 -20.10
N GLU A 2 19.91 6.42 -20.25
CA GLU A 2 19.30 6.02 -21.52
C GLU A 2 18.03 6.86 -21.76
N ASN A 3 17.87 7.36 -23.00
CA ASN A 3 16.67 8.12 -23.34
C ASN A 3 15.46 7.18 -23.49
N LEU A 4 14.58 7.14 -22.50
CA LEU A 4 13.41 6.28 -22.48
C LEU A 4 12.24 6.80 -23.32
N LEU A 5 12.29 8.05 -23.78
CA LEU A 5 11.18 8.68 -24.54
C LEU A 5 10.73 7.89 -25.77
N PRO A 6 11.63 7.34 -26.61
CA PRO A 6 11.21 6.54 -27.76
C PRO A 6 10.42 5.28 -27.36
N SER A 7 10.82 4.61 -26.26
CA SER A 7 10.09 3.45 -25.73
C SER A 7 8.73 3.83 -25.17
N LEU A 8 8.64 4.94 -24.45
CA LEU A 8 7.36 5.46 -23.92
C LEU A 8 6.39 5.83 -25.07
N GLN A 9 6.89 6.38 -26.17
CA GLN A 9 6.08 6.67 -27.36
C GLN A 9 5.56 5.38 -28.03
N LYS A 10 6.39 4.34 -28.12
CA LYS A 10 5.96 3.02 -28.63
C LYS A 10 4.87 2.41 -27.73
N MET A 11 5.01 2.51 -26.40
CA MET A 11 3.98 2.07 -25.45
C MET A 11 2.66 2.81 -25.67
N ARG A 12 2.71 4.14 -25.89
CA ARG A 12 1.52 4.93 -26.22
C ARG A 12 0.86 4.46 -27.52
N ALA A 13 1.64 4.19 -28.56
CA ALA A 13 1.14 3.66 -29.83
C ALA A 13 0.53 2.26 -29.66
N HIS A 14 1.17 1.37 -28.89
CA HIS A 14 0.63 0.05 -28.60
C HIS A 14 -0.71 0.12 -27.86
N PHE A 15 -0.81 0.96 -26.82
CA PHE A 15 -2.07 1.20 -26.14
C PHE A 15 -3.16 1.73 -27.08
N THR A 16 -2.83 2.74 -27.90
CA THR A 16 -3.78 3.39 -28.81
C THR A 16 -4.28 2.44 -29.91
N SER A 17 -3.50 1.41 -30.27
CA SER A 17 -3.94 0.36 -31.21
C SER A 17 -5.09 -0.50 -30.67
N GLY A 18 -5.37 -0.45 -29.35
CA GLY A 18 -6.38 -1.27 -28.70
C GLY A 18 -5.96 -2.70 -28.41
N ALA A 19 -4.67 -3.04 -28.59
CA ALA A 19 -4.13 -4.39 -28.39
C ALA A 19 -4.42 -4.94 -26.97
N THR A 20 -4.44 -4.07 -25.94
CA THR A 20 -4.64 -4.44 -24.53
C THR A 20 -6.12 -4.57 -24.11
N ASN A 21 -7.09 -4.27 -25.01
CA ASN A 21 -8.49 -4.09 -24.63
C ASN A 21 -9.23 -5.40 -24.34
N SER A 22 -8.85 -6.51 -25.01
CA SER A 22 -9.63 -7.74 -24.93
C SER A 22 -9.46 -8.48 -23.60
N TYR A 23 -10.52 -9.16 -23.15
CA TYR A 23 -10.47 -10.05 -21.98
C TYR A 23 -9.41 -11.15 -22.14
N ASN A 24 -9.32 -11.74 -23.35
CA ASN A 24 -8.38 -12.83 -23.60
C ASN A 24 -6.93 -12.36 -23.49
N PHE A 25 -6.61 -11.17 -24.00
CA PHE A 25 -5.28 -10.59 -23.87
C PHE A 25 -4.93 -10.41 -22.39
N ARG A 26 -5.73 -9.67 -21.62
CA ARG A 26 -5.47 -9.38 -20.19
C ARG A 26 -5.33 -10.66 -19.36
N ARG A 27 -6.23 -11.61 -19.58
CA ARG A 27 -6.16 -12.93 -18.92
C ARG A 27 -4.88 -13.67 -19.27
N GLN A 28 -4.46 -13.66 -20.51
CA GLN A 28 -3.23 -14.33 -20.96
C GLN A 28 -1.99 -13.69 -20.32
N GLN A 29 -1.94 -12.33 -20.26
CA GLN A 29 -0.82 -11.63 -19.61
C GLN A 29 -0.71 -11.98 -18.12
N LEU A 30 -1.81 -12.05 -17.39
CA LEU A 30 -1.82 -12.49 -15.98
C LEU A 30 -1.37 -13.96 -15.81
N ILE A 31 -1.71 -14.85 -16.75
CA ILE A 31 -1.25 -16.24 -16.74
C ILE A 31 0.27 -16.32 -17.01
N ILE A 32 0.78 -15.54 -17.94
CA ILE A 32 2.22 -15.42 -18.24
C ILE A 32 2.93 -14.94 -16.97
N LEU A 33 2.47 -13.85 -16.36
CA LEU A 33 3.06 -13.30 -15.14
C LEU A 33 3.08 -14.36 -14.02
N ARG A 34 1.98 -15.08 -13.80
CA ARG A 34 1.91 -16.12 -12.78
C ARG A 34 2.93 -17.23 -13.01
N LYS A 35 3.10 -17.69 -14.26
CA LYS A 35 4.08 -18.71 -14.62
C LYS A 35 5.51 -18.23 -14.44
N ALA A 36 5.80 -17.00 -14.85
CA ALA A 36 7.12 -16.39 -14.69
C ALA A 36 7.53 -16.25 -13.23
N VAL A 37 6.61 -15.81 -12.36
CA VAL A 37 6.83 -15.73 -10.90
C VAL A 37 7.12 -17.11 -10.31
N LEU A 38 6.32 -18.13 -10.65
CA LEU A 38 6.54 -19.50 -10.16
C LEU A 38 7.87 -20.08 -10.66
N HIS A 39 8.27 -19.76 -11.88
CA HIS A 39 9.56 -20.23 -12.43
C HIS A 39 10.76 -19.57 -11.72
N SER A 40 10.63 -18.32 -11.30
CA SER A 40 11.67 -17.54 -10.64
C SER A 40 11.63 -17.61 -9.12
N GLU A 41 10.81 -18.48 -8.52
CA GLU A 41 10.57 -18.55 -7.07
C GLU A 41 11.87 -18.65 -6.26
N LYS A 42 12.75 -19.59 -6.63
CA LYS A 42 14.04 -19.76 -5.94
C LYS A 42 14.93 -18.52 -6.06
N GLU A 43 15.04 -17.93 -7.25
CA GLU A 43 15.85 -16.74 -7.48
C GLU A 43 15.31 -15.54 -6.65
N LEU A 44 13.97 -15.42 -6.53
CA LEU A 44 13.34 -14.40 -5.69
C LEU A 44 13.66 -14.60 -4.21
N HIS A 45 13.60 -15.84 -3.69
CA HIS A 45 14.01 -16.13 -2.31
C HIS A 45 15.46 -15.74 -2.04
N ASP A 46 16.38 -16.17 -2.92
CA ASP A 46 17.80 -15.87 -2.80
C ASP A 46 18.07 -14.35 -2.85
N ALA A 47 17.37 -13.62 -3.72
CA ALA A 47 17.51 -12.17 -3.86
C ALA A 47 16.95 -11.40 -2.63
N LEU A 48 15.78 -11.78 -2.14
CA LEU A 48 15.17 -11.17 -0.94
C LEU A 48 16.02 -11.43 0.32
N TYR A 49 16.67 -12.60 0.39
CA TYR A 49 17.63 -12.88 1.44
C TYR A 49 18.89 -12.00 1.28
N ALA A 50 19.41 -11.83 0.09
CA ALA A 50 20.60 -11.00 -0.16
C ALA A 50 20.36 -9.52 0.20
N ASP A 51 19.20 -8.96 -0.20
CA ASP A 51 18.87 -7.56 0.04
C ASP A 51 18.47 -7.29 1.50
N LEU A 52 17.60 -8.11 2.09
CA LEU A 52 16.91 -7.85 3.36
C LEU A 52 17.11 -8.93 4.43
N LYS A 53 17.82 -10.03 4.11
CA LYS A 53 17.97 -11.22 4.97
C LYS A 53 16.60 -11.81 5.37
N LYS A 54 15.59 -11.73 4.50
CA LYS A 54 14.31 -12.40 4.71
C LYS A 54 14.46 -13.90 4.56
N SER A 55 13.89 -14.67 5.50
CA SER A 55 13.78 -16.14 5.35
C SER A 55 12.92 -16.51 4.14
N ALA A 56 13.05 -17.74 3.65
CA ALA A 56 12.23 -18.22 2.53
C ALA A 56 10.72 -18.17 2.89
N GLU A 57 10.37 -18.55 4.12
CA GLU A 57 8.99 -18.51 4.60
C GLU A 57 8.45 -17.08 4.70
N GLU A 58 9.24 -16.13 5.22
CA GLU A 58 8.84 -14.73 5.26
C GLU A 58 8.68 -14.17 3.84
N SER A 59 9.63 -14.44 2.95
CA SER A 59 9.58 -14.04 1.55
C SER A 59 8.37 -14.63 0.83
N TRP A 60 8.00 -15.88 1.12
CA TRP A 60 6.81 -16.49 0.55
C TRP A 60 5.53 -15.81 1.06
N VAL A 61 5.36 -15.72 2.38
CA VAL A 61 4.12 -15.22 2.98
C VAL A 61 3.88 -13.74 2.68
N THR A 62 4.95 -12.94 2.65
CA THR A 62 4.82 -11.49 2.53
C THR A 62 5.01 -10.95 1.10
N GLU A 63 5.60 -11.73 0.21
CA GLU A 63 5.91 -11.27 -1.16
C GLU A 63 5.42 -12.23 -2.23
N ILE A 64 6.08 -13.39 -2.40
CA ILE A 64 5.84 -14.27 -3.56
C ILE A 64 4.43 -14.87 -3.53
N GLY A 65 4.06 -15.52 -2.43
CA GLY A 65 2.75 -16.13 -2.26
C GLY A 65 1.63 -15.09 -2.26
N PHE A 66 1.90 -13.88 -1.71
CA PHE A 66 0.96 -12.77 -1.73
C PHE A 66 0.65 -12.33 -3.17
N VAL A 67 1.66 -12.11 -4.00
CA VAL A 67 1.52 -11.77 -5.43
C VAL A 67 0.78 -12.87 -6.19
N LEU A 68 1.14 -14.14 -5.99
CA LEU A 68 0.46 -15.29 -6.63
C LEU A 68 -1.02 -15.40 -6.22
N SER A 69 -1.34 -15.07 -4.98
CA SER A 69 -2.72 -15.02 -4.48
C SER A 69 -3.51 -13.91 -5.16
N GLU A 70 -2.92 -12.71 -5.29
CA GLU A 70 -3.54 -11.56 -5.97
C GLU A 70 -3.78 -11.84 -7.46
N ILE A 71 -2.82 -12.46 -8.17
CA ILE A 71 -3.02 -12.90 -9.55
C ILE A 71 -4.18 -13.90 -9.66
N SER A 72 -4.24 -14.88 -8.76
CA SER A 72 -5.27 -15.92 -8.76
C SER A 72 -6.65 -15.35 -8.49
N TYR A 73 -6.75 -14.42 -7.53
CA TYR A 73 -7.96 -13.67 -7.22
C TYR A 73 -8.43 -12.82 -8.41
N THR A 74 -7.51 -12.11 -9.04
CA THR A 74 -7.78 -11.28 -10.21
C THR A 74 -8.25 -12.11 -11.40
N LEU A 75 -7.58 -13.22 -11.72
CA LEU A 75 -7.99 -14.12 -12.80
C LEU A 75 -9.42 -14.66 -12.62
N LYS A 76 -9.79 -14.98 -11.38
CA LYS A 76 -11.15 -15.45 -11.05
C LYS A 76 -12.21 -14.39 -11.29
N HIS A 77 -11.91 -13.12 -11.06
CA HIS A 77 -12.90 -12.04 -11.08
C HIS A 77 -12.81 -11.12 -12.32
N LEU A 78 -11.75 -11.20 -13.12
CA LEU A 78 -11.45 -10.30 -14.24
C LEU A 78 -12.63 -10.09 -15.19
N LYS A 79 -13.29 -11.19 -15.61
CA LYS A 79 -14.43 -11.13 -16.54
C LYS A 79 -15.58 -10.31 -15.99
N THR A 80 -15.86 -10.45 -14.69
CA THR A 80 -16.90 -9.70 -13.99
C THR A 80 -16.51 -8.24 -13.84
N TRP A 81 -15.25 -7.95 -13.50
CA TRP A 81 -14.79 -6.57 -13.34
C TRP A 81 -14.82 -5.78 -14.67
N MET A 82 -14.45 -6.42 -15.77
CA MET A 82 -14.51 -5.81 -17.10
C MET A 82 -15.93 -5.57 -17.59
N HIS A 83 -16.92 -6.28 -17.07
CA HIS A 83 -18.32 -6.08 -17.50
C HIS A 83 -18.82 -4.71 -17.03
N ARG A 84 -19.61 -4.02 -17.89
CA ARG A 84 -20.25 -2.76 -17.53
C ARG A 84 -21.26 -2.97 -16.38
N ASP A 85 -21.27 -2.04 -15.43
CA ASP A 85 -22.27 -2.05 -14.37
C ASP A 85 -23.55 -1.39 -14.86
N LYS A 86 -24.69 -2.06 -14.69
CA LYS A 86 -26.01 -1.45 -14.85
C LYS A 86 -26.34 -0.75 -13.54
N VAL A 87 -26.68 0.54 -13.61
CA VAL A 87 -27.07 1.34 -12.46
C VAL A 87 -28.50 1.84 -12.60
N SER A 88 -29.12 2.24 -11.50
CA SER A 88 -30.47 2.78 -11.48
C SER A 88 -30.55 4.04 -12.33
N THR A 89 -31.63 4.17 -13.07
CA THR A 89 -31.97 5.38 -13.82
C THR A 89 -33.16 6.05 -13.11
N ASN A 90 -33.03 7.31 -12.77
CA ASN A 90 -34.11 8.06 -12.11
C ASN A 90 -35.35 8.20 -13.03
N LEU A 91 -36.51 8.38 -12.43
CA LEU A 91 -37.80 8.42 -13.18
C LEU A 91 -37.85 9.54 -14.20
N LEU A 92 -37.18 10.67 -13.95
CA LEU A 92 -37.08 11.79 -14.89
C LEU A 92 -36.52 11.38 -16.25
N ASN A 93 -35.62 10.39 -16.27
CA ASN A 93 -34.97 9.89 -17.49
C ASN A 93 -35.61 8.62 -18.02
N PHE A 94 -36.79 8.22 -17.53
CA PHE A 94 -37.52 7.09 -18.12
C PHE A 94 -37.84 7.38 -19.60
N PRO A 95 -37.67 6.41 -20.51
CA PRO A 95 -37.34 4.99 -20.34
C PRO A 95 -35.85 4.65 -20.59
N SER A 96 -34.92 5.57 -20.27
CA SER A 96 -33.47 5.38 -20.45
C SER A 96 -32.92 4.26 -19.55
N ARG A 97 -31.73 3.80 -19.94
CA ARG A 97 -30.94 2.83 -19.14
C ARG A 97 -29.54 3.41 -18.90
N SER A 98 -29.04 3.28 -17.67
CA SER A 98 -27.76 3.86 -17.26
C SER A 98 -26.72 2.76 -17.00
N TYR A 99 -25.50 3.00 -17.45
CA TYR A 99 -24.37 2.08 -17.34
C TYR A 99 -23.10 2.82 -16.95
N ILE A 100 -22.20 2.10 -16.25
CA ILE A 100 -20.82 2.51 -16.03
C ILE A 100 -19.93 1.53 -16.78
N TYR A 101 -19.16 2.04 -17.74
CA TYR A 101 -18.12 1.30 -18.45
C TYR A 101 -16.78 1.53 -17.76
N LYS A 102 -15.93 0.51 -17.73
CA LYS A 102 -14.58 0.59 -17.21
C LYS A 102 -13.61 0.51 -18.39
N GLU A 103 -12.81 1.54 -18.54
CA GLU A 103 -11.83 1.67 -19.63
C GLU A 103 -10.43 1.81 -19.02
N PRO A 104 -9.39 1.23 -19.63
CA PRO A 104 -8.02 1.46 -19.18
C PRO A 104 -7.68 2.95 -19.26
N LEU A 105 -6.81 3.40 -18.36
CA LEU A 105 -6.34 4.80 -18.35
C LEU A 105 -5.38 5.09 -19.52
N GLY A 106 -4.45 4.18 -19.79
CA GLY A 106 -3.46 4.37 -20.84
C GLY A 106 -2.09 3.78 -20.54
N THR A 107 -1.07 4.61 -20.57
CA THR A 107 0.30 4.27 -20.15
C THR A 107 0.51 4.79 -18.75
N VAL A 108 0.75 3.88 -17.80
CA VAL A 108 0.85 4.19 -16.37
C VAL A 108 2.27 3.94 -15.84
N LEU A 109 2.66 4.69 -14.80
CA LEU A 109 3.95 4.55 -14.12
C LEU A 109 3.71 3.98 -12.71
N ILE A 110 4.43 2.92 -12.34
CA ILE A 110 4.41 2.32 -11.02
C ILE A 110 5.81 2.44 -10.42
N ILE A 111 5.93 3.10 -9.26
CA ILE A 111 7.18 3.33 -8.55
C ILE A 111 7.07 2.65 -7.18
N ALA A 112 7.97 1.71 -6.90
CA ALA A 112 7.92 0.91 -5.68
C ALA A 112 9.16 1.11 -4.79
N PRO A 113 9.01 0.93 -3.46
CA PRO A 113 10.08 1.01 -2.49
C PRO A 113 10.86 -0.31 -2.38
N TRP A 114 11.81 -0.34 -1.45
CA TRP A 114 12.75 -1.43 -1.23
C TRP A 114 12.34 -2.44 -0.13
N ASN A 115 11.37 -2.12 0.71
CA ASN A 115 11.08 -2.92 1.91
C ASN A 115 10.29 -4.21 1.65
N TYR A 116 9.42 -4.21 0.67
CA TYR A 116 8.75 -5.36 0.07
C TYR A 116 8.85 -5.20 -1.46
N PRO A 117 10.07 -5.27 -2.02
CA PRO A 117 10.34 -4.79 -3.38
C PRO A 117 9.57 -5.53 -4.45
N PHE A 118 9.37 -6.84 -4.28
CA PHE A 118 8.63 -7.66 -5.23
C PHE A 118 7.12 -7.43 -5.12
N GLN A 119 6.55 -7.51 -3.92
CA GLN A 119 5.12 -7.36 -3.69
C GLN A 119 4.62 -5.96 -4.07
N LEU A 120 5.32 -4.90 -3.63
CA LEU A 120 4.87 -3.52 -3.83
C LEU A 120 5.03 -3.03 -5.28
N LEU A 121 5.83 -3.72 -6.11
CA LEU A 121 5.90 -3.45 -7.54
C LEU A 121 4.88 -4.28 -8.33
N PHE A 122 4.71 -5.57 -7.98
CA PHE A 122 3.91 -6.50 -8.76
C PHE A 122 2.41 -6.47 -8.44
N ASN A 123 2.00 -6.15 -7.22
CA ASN A 123 0.57 -6.03 -6.91
C ASN A 123 -0.11 -4.90 -7.69
N PRO A 124 0.41 -3.66 -7.76
CA PRO A 124 -0.14 -2.65 -8.65
C PRO A 124 -0.06 -3.04 -10.13
N LEU A 125 1.02 -3.72 -10.56
CA LEU A 125 1.16 -4.24 -11.92
C LEU A 125 0.01 -5.19 -12.28
N ILE A 126 -0.38 -6.09 -11.38
CA ILE A 126 -1.52 -7.01 -11.59
C ILE A 126 -2.80 -6.21 -11.86
N GLY A 127 -3.07 -5.17 -11.07
CA GLY A 127 -4.20 -4.28 -11.26
C GLY A 127 -4.17 -3.54 -12.59
N ALA A 128 -3.01 -3.03 -12.98
CA ALA A 128 -2.80 -2.30 -14.24
C ALA A 128 -2.99 -3.21 -15.47
N ILE A 129 -2.46 -4.46 -15.44
CA ILE A 129 -2.69 -5.48 -16.47
C ILE A 129 -4.18 -5.84 -16.57
N ALA A 130 -4.82 -6.08 -15.42
CA ALA A 130 -6.25 -6.41 -15.37
C ALA A 130 -7.12 -5.30 -15.96
N ALA A 131 -6.78 -4.04 -15.69
CA ALA A 131 -7.46 -2.88 -16.26
C ALA A 131 -7.16 -2.65 -17.75
N GLY A 132 -6.04 -3.19 -18.27
CA GLY A 132 -5.68 -3.13 -19.70
C GLY A 132 -4.73 -1.99 -20.06
N ASN A 133 -3.89 -1.54 -19.12
CA ASN A 133 -2.91 -0.48 -19.34
C ASN A 133 -1.59 -1.02 -19.89
N CYS A 134 -0.80 -0.18 -20.54
CA CYS A 134 0.64 -0.36 -20.69
C CYS A 134 1.33 0.19 -19.42
N VAL A 135 2.41 -0.45 -18.97
CA VAL A 135 2.98 -0.18 -17.63
C VAL A 135 4.46 0.07 -17.70
N VAL A 136 4.91 1.16 -17.09
CA VAL A 136 6.33 1.39 -16.77
C VAL A 136 6.54 1.06 -15.30
N LEU A 137 7.52 0.20 -15.02
CA LEU A 137 7.90 -0.22 -13.68
C LEU A 137 9.21 0.43 -13.27
N LYS A 138 9.22 1.14 -12.15
CA LYS A 138 10.44 1.69 -11.54
C LYS A 138 10.65 1.04 -10.16
N PRO A 139 11.52 0.04 -10.05
CA PRO A 139 11.89 -0.55 -8.77
C PRO A 139 12.77 0.40 -7.95
N SER A 140 12.95 0.09 -6.68
CA SER A 140 13.96 0.78 -5.87
C SER A 140 15.37 0.27 -6.18
N GLU A 141 16.31 1.19 -6.30
CA GLU A 141 17.75 0.92 -6.44
C GLU A 141 18.39 0.37 -5.15
N PHE A 142 17.71 0.48 -4.02
CA PHE A 142 18.20 -0.01 -2.73
C PHE A 142 18.00 -1.52 -2.53
N ALA A 143 17.24 -2.21 -3.39
CA ALA A 143 17.08 -3.66 -3.39
C ALA A 143 17.56 -4.26 -4.72
N PRO A 144 18.88 -4.18 -5.03
CA PRO A 144 19.42 -4.46 -6.36
C PRO A 144 19.33 -5.93 -6.76
N ALA A 145 19.46 -6.87 -5.81
CA ALA A 145 19.34 -8.30 -6.13
C ALA A 145 17.90 -8.64 -6.54
N THR A 146 16.91 -8.17 -5.79
CA THR A 146 15.51 -8.39 -6.13
C THR A 146 15.11 -7.64 -7.40
N ALA A 147 15.63 -6.41 -7.60
CA ALA A 147 15.39 -5.64 -8.84
C ALA A 147 15.90 -6.39 -10.08
N SER A 148 17.06 -7.03 -10.00
CA SER A 148 17.62 -7.83 -11.11
C SER A 148 16.73 -9.03 -11.48
N VAL A 149 16.20 -9.76 -10.50
CA VAL A 149 15.27 -10.88 -10.76
C VAL A 149 13.96 -10.39 -11.34
N MET A 150 13.41 -9.28 -10.80
CA MET A 150 12.19 -8.65 -11.33
C MET A 150 12.37 -8.21 -12.79
N LYS A 151 13.53 -7.62 -13.13
CA LYS A 151 13.88 -7.26 -14.50
C LYS A 151 13.82 -8.48 -15.43
N LYS A 152 14.50 -9.56 -15.06
CA LYS A 152 14.49 -10.83 -15.81
C LYS A 152 13.06 -11.34 -16.03
N ILE A 153 12.23 -11.36 -14.98
CA ILE A 153 10.82 -11.77 -15.09
C ILE A 153 10.08 -10.92 -16.13
N ILE A 154 10.30 -9.61 -16.17
CA ILE A 154 9.58 -8.73 -17.07
C ILE A 154 10.13 -8.83 -18.50
N GLU A 155 11.43 -8.70 -18.71
CA GLU A 155 12.04 -8.62 -20.04
C GLU A 155 11.98 -9.95 -20.82
N GLU A 156 12.01 -11.10 -20.13
CA GLU A 156 11.87 -12.42 -20.77
C GLU A 156 10.42 -12.77 -21.17
N ASN A 157 9.42 -12.12 -20.58
CA ASN A 157 8.01 -12.53 -20.74
C ASN A 157 7.09 -11.49 -21.36
N PHE A 158 7.51 -10.22 -21.43
CA PHE A 158 6.71 -9.13 -21.95
C PHE A 158 7.50 -8.25 -22.91
N SER A 159 6.82 -7.72 -23.93
CA SER A 159 7.48 -6.78 -24.85
C SER A 159 7.59 -5.39 -24.21
N ASN A 160 8.66 -4.65 -24.54
CA ASN A 160 8.94 -3.31 -23.97
C ASN A 160 7.94 -2.24 -24.40
N ASP A 161 7.12 -2.49 -25.40
CA ASP A 161 6.01 -1.60 -25.80
C ASP A 161 4.74 -1.84 -24.97
N TYR A 162 4.72 -2.91 -24.16
CA TYR A 162 3.63 -3.24 -23.23
C TYR A 162 4.01 -3.04 -21.76
N ILE A 163 5.09 -3.68 -21.29
CA ILE A 163 5.61 -3.49 -19.95
C ILE A 163 7.10 -3.15 -20.05
N LEU A 164 7.45 -1.94 -19.62
CA LEU A 164 8.82 -1.42 -19.63
C LEU A 164 9.39 -1.41 -18.22
N TYR A 165 10.59 -1.96 -18.04
CA TYR A 165 11.32 -1.93 -16.76
C TYR A 165 12.36 -0.82 -16.80
N ALA A 166 12.22 0.21 -15.96
CA ALA A 166 13.10 1.38 -15.91
C ALA A 166 14.00 1.32 -14.68
N GLU A 167 15.30 1.08 -14.90
CA GLU A 167 16.33 1.05 -13.86
C GLU A 167 16.96 2.43 -13.63
N GLY A 168 17.73 2.53 -12.56
CA GLY A 168 18.54 3.70 -12.21
C GLY A 168 18.07 4.41 -10.94
N ASP A 169 18.75 5.48 -10.58
CA ASP A 169 18.42 6.31 -9.44
C ASP A 169 17.03 6.93 -9.60
N GLY A 170 16.15 6.71 -8.61
CA GLY A 170 14.79 7.24 -8.63
C GLY A 170 14.73 8.75 -8.72
N ALA A 171 15.68 9.46 -8.09
CA ALA A 171 15.75 10.92 -8.12
C ALA A 171 16.12 11.51 -9.50
N GLU A 172 16.70 10.70 -10.38
CA GLU A 172 17.05 11.09 -11.76
C GLU A 172 16.06 10.58 -12.78
N VAL A 173 15.76 9.27 -12.73
CA VAL A 173 14.96 8.60 -13.78
C VAL A 173 13.49 9.00 -13.74
N VAL A 174 12.89 9.16 -12.55
CA VAL A 174 11.47 9.50 -12.42
C VAL A 174 11.18 10.91 -12.93
N PRO A 175 11.93 11.97 -12.53
CA PRO A 175 11.76 13.30 -13.09
C PRO A 175 11.98 13.35 -14.60
N ALA A 176 13.01 12.68 -15.13
CA ALA A 176 13.24 12.65 -16.57
C ALA A 176 12.04 12.08 -17.33
N MET A 177 11.53 10.90 -16.92
CA MET A 177 10.35 10.31 -17.55
C MET A 177 9.10 11.20 -17.43
N MET A 178 8.83 11.74 -16.24
CA MET A 178 7.62 12.54 -16.00
C MET A 178 7.68 13.93 -16.67
N ASN A 179 8.87 14.49 -16.91
CA ASN A 179 9.03 15.73 -17.65
C ASN A 179 8.85 15.55 -19.16
N ASP A 180 9.38 14.46 -19.71
CA ASP A 180 9.40 14.23 -21.16
C ASP A 180 8.12 13.55 -21.65
N PHE A 181 7.44 12.79 -20.79
CA PHE A 181 6.25 12.02 -21.13
C PHE A 181 5.09 12.29 -20.18
N ARG A 182 3.86 12.42 -20.71
CA ARG A 182 2.64 12.49 -19.91
C ARG A 182 2.09 11.10 -19.70
N PHE A 183 2.26 10.55 -18.48
CA PHE A 183 1.57 9.34 -18.07
C PHE A 183 0.06 9.60 -17.87
N ASP A 184 -0.74 8.53 -17.86
CA ASP A 184 -2.18 8.61 -17.62
C ASP A 184 -2.53 8.32 -16.16
N HIS A 185 -1.60 7.74 -15.41
CA HIS A 185 -1.64 7.57 -13.96
C HIS A 185 -0.23 7.34 -13.42
N VAL A 186 0.03 7.81 -12.21
CA VAL A 186 1.25 7.47 -11.45
C VAL A 186 0.83 6.80 -10.15
N PHE A 187 1.32 5.59 -9.93
CA PHE A 187 1.20 4.86 -8.68
C PHE A 187 2.55 4.88 -7.95
N TYR A 188 2.57 5.43 -6.78
CA TYR A 188 3.78 5.56 -5.98
C TYR A 188 3.59 4.97 -4.59
N THR A 189 4.53 4.13 -4.17
CA THR A 189 4.67 3.67 -2.78
C THR A 189 6.03 4.09 -2.24
N GLY A 190 6.05 4.78 -1.10
CA GLY A 190 7.29 5.21 -0.46
C GLY A 190 7.11 6.32 0.57
N SER A 191 8.15 7.14 0.77
CA SER A 191 8.12 8.21 1.78
C SER A 191 7.18 9.35 1.41
N THR A 192 6.58 9.98 2.42
CA THR A 192 5.68 11.15 2.23
C THR A 192 6.40 12.31 1.53
N LEU A 193 7.70 12.52 1.82
CA LEU A 193 8.48 13.60 1.19
C LEU A 193 8.58 13.41 -0.33
N VAL A 194 8.97 12.22 -0.79
CA VAL A 194 9.08 11.90 -2.22
C VAL A 194 7.71 11.85 -2.87
N GLY A 195 6.69 11.34 -2.17
CA GLY A 195 5.30 11.33 -2.65
C GLY A 195 4.78 12.73 -2.96
N LYS A 196 5.11 13.75 -2.16
CA LYS A 196 4.77 15.16 -2.44
C LYS A 196 5.43 15.64 -3.73
N ILE A 197 6.72 15.37 -3.94
CA ILE A 197 7.44 15.74 -5.17
C ILE A 197 6.78 15.12 -6.40
N ILE A 198 6.47 13.83 -6.34
CA ILE A 198 5.80 13.11 -7.44
C ILE A 198 4.40 13.69 -7.69
N TYR A 199 3.66 14.03 -6.63
CA TYR A 199 2.35 14.64 -6.75
C TYR A 199 2.40 16.00 -7.43
N GLU A 200 3.34 16.85 -7.06
CA GLU A 200 3.56 18.16 -7.68
C GLU A 200 3.88 18.03 -9.19
N MET A 201 4.77 17.09 -9.53
CA MET A 201 5.10 16.80 -10.93
C MET A 201 3.88 16.30 -11.72
N ALA A 202 3.10 15.40 -11.15
CA ALA A 202 1.88 14.88 -11.77
C ALA A 202 0.80 15.95 -11.92
N ALA A 203 0.61 16.79 -10.91
CA ALA A 203 -0.38 17.88 -10.89
C ALA A 203 -0.12 18.90 -12.00
N SER A 204 1.15 19.21 -12.32
CA SER A 204 1.53 20.14 -13.39
C SER A 204 0.99 19.72 -14.76
N LYS A 205 0.72 18.42 -14.97
CA LYS A 205 0.21 17.83 -16.22
C LYS A 205 -1.20 17.24 -16.08
N LEU A 206 -1.88 17.50 -14.97
CA LEU A 206 -3.20 16.93 -14.64
C LEU A 206 -3.20 15.39 -14.69
N VAL A 207 -2.15 14.76 -14.21
CA VAL A 207 -2.04 13.31 -14.12
C VAL A 207 -2.58 12.86 -12.77
N PRO A 208 -3.56 11.95 -12.71
CA PRO A 208 -4.05 11.39 -11.46
C PRO A 208 -2.96 10.52 -10.80
N VAL A 209 -2.97 10.49 -9.47
CA VAL A 209 -2.00 9.71 -8.68
C VAL A 209 -2.70 8.81 -7.68
N THR A 210 -2.05 7.68 -7.36
CA THR A 210 -2.26 6.91 -6.14
C THR A 210 -0.96 6.96 -5.36
N LEU A 211 -1.05 7.38 -4.10
CA LEU A 211 0.09 7.54 -3.21
C LEU A 211 -0.10 6.64 -1.99
N GLU A 212 0.75 5.64 -1.86
CA GLU A 212 0.83 4.80 -0.67
C GLU A 212 2.06 5.23 0.14
N LEU A 213 1.80 5.96 1.20
CA LEU A 213 2.82 6.62 2.00
C LEU A 213 2.95 5.95 3.37
N GLY A 214 3.84 6.46 4.19
CA GLY A 214 4.00 5.99 5.55
C GLY A 214 3.11 6.72 6.55
N GLY A 215 3.49 6.64 7.79
CA GLY A 215 2.85 7.35 8.88
C GLY A 215 3.24 6.77 10.22
N LYS A 216 2.88 7.47 11.28
CA LYS A 216 3.15 7.03 12.65
C LYS A 216 2.00 6.18 13.15
N SER A 217 1.97 4.90 12.76
CA SER A 217 0.86 3.97 13.03
C SER A 217 0.78 3.59 14.51
N PRO A 218 -0.24 4.06 15.26
CA PRO A 218 -0.39 3.75 16.68
C PRO A 218 -0.98 2.36 16.90
N CYS A 219 -0.55 1.73 17.99
CA CYS A 219 -1.13 0.50 18.48
C CYS A 219 -1.60 0.70 19.93
N VAL A 220 -2.90 0.74 20.16
CA VAL A 220 -3.49 0.92 21.49
C VAL A 220 -3.75 -0.44 22.11
N VAL A 221 -3.33 -0.61 23.38
CA VAL A 221 -3.60 -1.82 24.18
C VAL A 221 -4.31 -1.39 25.45
N GLU A 222 -5.60 -1.67 25.50
CA GLU A 222 -6.49 -1.33 26.60
C GLU A 222 -6.33 -2.28 27.80
N SER A 223 -6.75 -1.84 28.99
CA SER A 223 -6.63 -2.59 30.23
C SER A 223 -7.31 -3.96 30.25
N ASP A 224 -8.32 -4.15 29.41
CA ASP A 224 -9.11 -5.37 29.27
C ASP A 224 -8.58 -6.32 28.17
N SER A 225 -7.46 -5.98 27.55
CA SER A 225 -6.89 -6.75 26.44
C SER A 225 -6.34 -8.11 26.89
N ASN A 226 -6.41 -9.10 26.00
CA ASN A 226 -5.67 -10.34 26.16
C ASN A 226 -4.18 -10.10 25.89
N ILE A 227 -3.39 -9.88 26.96
CA ILE A 227 -1.98 -9.49 26.88
C ILE A 227 -1.14 -10.50 26.07
N LYS A 228 -1.34 -11.81 26.25
CA LYS A 228 -0.58 -12.83 25.53
C LYS A 228 -0.85 -12.81 24.03
N VAL A 229 -2.08 -12.57 23.63
CA VAL A 229 -2.45 -12.45 22.23
C VAL A 229 -1.95 -11.13 21.65
N ALA A 230 -2.12 -10.03 22.37
CA ALA A 230 -1.67 -8.71 21.94
C ALA A 230 -0.14 -8.69 21.69
N THR A 231 0.64 -9.14 22.66
CA THR A 231 2.11 -9.15 22.55
C THR A 231 2.60 -10.02 21.41
N ARG A 232 2.02 -11.20 21.18
CA ARG A 232 2.40 -12.07 20.06
C ARG A 232 2.13 -11.41 18.70
N ARG A 233 0.95 -10.81 18.53
CA ARG A 233 0.55 -10.16 17.27
C ARG A 233 1.35 -8.89 17.01
N ILE A 234 1.60 -8.09 18.05
CA ILE A 234 2.41 -6.88 17.95
C ILE A 234 3.88 -7.24 17.67
N ALA A 235 4.48 -8.18 18.43
CA ALA A 235 5.86 -8.58 18.22
C ALA A 235 6.11 -9.13 16.81
N MET A 236 5.22 -10.01 16.32
CA MET A 236 5.32 -10.53 14.96
C MET A 236 5.27 -9.42 13.93
N THR A 237 4.29 -8.52 14.02
CA THR A 237 4.14 -7.43 13.04
C THR A 237 5.24 -6.39 13.14
N LYS A 238 5.65 -6.04 14.38
CA LYS A 238 6.68 -4.99 14.58
C LYS A 238 8.06 -5.41 14.15
N PHE A 239 8.43 -6.68 14.36
CA PHE A 239 9.82 -7.11 14.19
C PHE A 239 10.07 -7.95 12.92
N SER A 240 9.03 -8.40 12.19
CA SER A 240 9.19 -8.93 10.84
C SER A 240 9.84 -7.89 9.92
N ASN A 241 10.66 -8.34 8.98
CA ASN A 241 11.47 -7.48 8.10
C ASN A 241 12.29 -6.42 8.88
N ALA A 242 12.73 -6.75 10.10
CA ALA A 242 13.36 -5.82 11.04
C ALA A 242 12.56 -4.51 11.23
N GLY A 243 11.24 -4.58 11.24
CA GLY A 243 10.34 -3.42 11.43
C GLY A 243 10.21 -2.47 10.24
N GLN A 244 10.78 -2.81 9.09
CA GLN A 244 10.77 -1.98 7.89
C GLN A 244 9.47 -2.19 7.10
N MET A 245 8.34 -1.83 7.70
CA MET A 245 7.00 -2.01 7.15
C MET A 245 6.12 -0.80 7.46
N CYS A 246 5.46 -0.24 6.43
CA CYS A 246 4.60 0.95 6.54
C CYS A 246 3.39 0.78 7.47
N VAL A 247 2.96 -0.46 7.69
CA VAL A 247 1.86 -0.81 8.60
C VAL A 247 2.35 -1.46 9.91
N ALA A 248 3.67 -1.44 10.21
CA ALA A 248 4.16 -1.87 11.51
C ALA A 248 3.59 -0.96 12.61
N PRO A 249 3.25 -1.49 13.79
CA PRO A 249 3.05 -0.65 14.97
C PRO A 249 4.28 0.23 15.17
N ASP A 250 4.10 1.53 15.00
CA ASP A 250 5.24 2.45 15.10
C ASP A 250 5.55 2.77 16.56
N TYR A 251 4.52 2.78 17.41
CA TYR A 251 4.58 2.84 18.87
C TYR A 251 3.37 2.15 19.49
N VAL A 252 3.49 1.76 20.75
CA VAL A 252 2.41 1.19 21.55
C VAL A 252 1.95 2.20 22.59
N LEU A 253 0.66 2.52 22.58
CA LEU A 253 -0.04 3.17 23.69
C LEU A 253 -0.58 2.07 24.59
N LEU A 254 -0.09 1.99 25.80
CA LEU A 254 -0.35 0.90 26.73
C LEU A 254 -1.01 1.43 28.00
N HIS A 255 -2.19 0.86 28.35
CA HIS A 255 -2.84 1.25 29.59
C HIS A 255 -1.96 0.92 30.81
N ASP A 256 -1.80 1.88 31.73
CA ASP A 256 -0.88 1.81 32.86
C ASP A 256 -1.01 0.51 33.68
N SER A 257 -2.23 0.05 33.90
CA SER A 257 -2.51 -1.10 34.77
C SER A 257 -1.98 -2.44 34.27
N ILE A 258 -1.59 -2.54 32.99
CA ILE A 258 -1.11 -3.79 32.39
C ILE A 258 0.33 -3.70 31.88
N LYS A 259 1.03 -2.61 32.17
CA LYS A 259 2.35 -2.29 31.62
C LYS A 259 3.38 -3.37 31.89
N ASP A 260 3.58 -3.75 33.16
CA ASP A 260 4.62 -4.70 33.55
C ASP A 260 4.39 -6.09 32.96
N ASP A 261 3.13 -6.53 32.93
CA ASP A 261 2.75 -7.81 32.35
C ASP A 261 2.97 -7.82 30.83
N PHE A 262 2.60 -6.74 30.15
CA PHE A 262 2.79 -6.60 28.70
C PHE A 262 4.29 -6.62 28.34
N VAL A 263 5.12 -5.83 29.01
CA VAL A 263 6.57 -5.79 28.77
C VAL A 263 7.21 -7.15 29.00
N ARG A 264 6.83 -7.84 30.09
CA ARG A 264 7.32 -9.19 30.38
C ARG A 264 6.95 -10.19 29.28
N GLU A 265 5.70 -10.20 28.82
CA GLU A 265 5.26 -11.11 27.76
C GLU A 265 5.85 -10.73 26.39
N MET A 266 6.04 -9.43 26.11
CA MET A 266 6.68 -8.96 24.88
C MET A 266 8.14 -9.46 24.78
N LYS A 267 8.92 -9.37 25.84
CA LYS A 267 10.29 -9.90 25.90
C LYS A 267 10.33 -11.41 25.60
N LYS A 268 9.40 -12.18 26.17
CA LYS A 268 9.27 -13.62 25.88
C LYS A 268 8.94 -13.89 24.42
N CYS A 269 8.02 -13.12 23.83
CA CYS A 269 7.66 -13.28 22.42
C CYS A 269 8.84 -12.99 21.50
N ILE A 270 9.62 -11.93 21.76
CA ILE A 270 10.81 -11.59 20.99
C ILE A 270 11.83 -12.74 21.04
N GLU A 271 12.14 -13.25 22.23
CA GLU A 271 13.05 -14.38 22.39
C GLU A 271 12.54 -15.65 21.70
N GLN A 272 11.25 -15.94 21.78
CA GLN A 272 10.63 -17.10 21.13
C GLN A 272 10.68 -17.02 19.60
N PHE A 273 10.47 -15.83 19.01
CA PHE A 273 10.38 -15.66 17.56
C PHE A 273 11.75 -15.52 16.91
N PHE A 274 12.66 -14.83 17.56
CA PHE A 274 13.95 -14.44 16.98
C PHE A 274 15.17 -15.02 17.72
N SER A 275 14.96 -15.95 18.66
CA SER A 275 15.98 -16.52 19.56
C SER A 275 16.55 -15.53 20.59
N LYS A 276 17.37 -16.04 21.52
CA LYS A 276 18.08 -15.19 22.51
C LYS A 276 19.07 -14.23 21.86
N ASP A 277 19.64 -14.63 20.73
CA ASP A 277 20.50 -13.81 19.90
C ASP A 277 19.87 -13.66 18.51
N ALA A 278 19.12 -12.58 18.32
CA ALA A 278 18.44 -12.31 17.07
C ALA A 278 19.40 -12.06 15.88
N SER A 279 20.69 -11.76 16.13
CA SER A 279 21.69 -11.55 15.06
C SER A 279 21.94 -12.83 14.25
N THR A 280 21.86 -13.97 14.91
CA THR A 280 22.04 -15.30 14.30
C THR A 280 20.73 -15.94 13.85
N SER A 281 19.59 -15.32 14.14
CA SER A 281 18.29 -15.87 13.82
C SER A 281 18.05 -15.94 12.31
N TYR A 282 17.57 -17.09 11.85
CA TYR A 282 17.09 -17.29 10.47
C TYR A 282 15.87 -16.43 10.16
N ASN A 283 15.04 -16.12 11.18
CA ASN A 283 13.77 -15.41 11.02
C ASN A 283 13.89 -13.88 11.19
N TYR A 284 15.12 -13.35 11.26
CA TYR A 284 15.31 -11.92 11.52
C TYR A 284 16.09 -11.23 10.41
N GLY A 285 15.50 -10.17 9.86
CA GLY A 285 16.05 -9.38 8.75
C GLY A 285 17.21 -8.45 9.15
N LYS A 286 17.72 -7.70 8.17
CA LYS A 286 18.71 -6.63 8.34
C LYS A 286 18.16 -5.28 7.91
N ILE A 287 18.76 -4.18 8.37
CA ILE A 287 18.44 -2.84 7.91
C ILE A 287 19.02 -2.63 6.51
N ILE A 288 18.25 -2.01 5.63
CA ILE A 288 18.54 -1.94 4.19
C ILE A 288 19.87 -1.25 3.86
N ASN A 289 20.21 -0.17 4.56
CA ASN A 289 21.41 0.62 4.28
C ASN A 289 21.91 1.38 5.52
N GLU A 290 23.12 1.94 5.40
CA GLU A 290 23.80 2.69 6.44
C GLU A 290 23.03 3.94 6.90
N LYS A 291 22.38 4.66 5.99
CA LYS A 291 21.59 5.86 6.31
C LYS A 291 20.42 5.52 7.24
N ALA A 292 19.67 4.47 6.92
CA ALA A 292 18.57 3.98 7.76
C ALA A 292 19.10 3.44 9.10
N PHE A 293 20.20 2.70 9.08
CA PHE A 293 20.85 2.17 10.28
C PHE A 293 21.23 3.29 11.24
N ASN A 294 21.97 4.30 10.78
CA ASN A 294 22.42 5.42 11.62
C ASN A 294 21.24 6.23 12.20
N ARG A 295 20.16 6.42 11.42
CA ARG A 295 18.94 7.06 11.91
C ARG A 295 18.31 6.27 13.07
N LEU A 296 18.21 4.96 12.94
CA LEU A 296 17.64 4.07 13.96
C LEU A 296 18.48 4.03 15.24
N ILE A 297 19.81 4.02 15.13
CA ILE A 297 20.70 4.13 16.30
C ILE A 297 20.48 5.45 17.05
N ASN A 298 20.24 6.55 16.32
CA ASN A 298 19.92 7.83 16.94
C ASN A 298 18.56 7.81 17.66
N TYR A 299 17.58 7.03 17.17
CA TYR A 299 16.29 6.85 17.88
C TYR A 299 16.45 6.04 19.16
N ILE A 300 17.28 4.99 19.16
CA ILE A 300 17.54 4.18 20.38
C ILE A 300 18.06 5.05 21.53
N LYS A 301 18.82 6.10 21.23
CA LYS A 301 19.38 7.01 22.24
C LYS A 301 18.37 8.00 22.85
N GLN A 302 17.12 8.03 22.37
CA GLN A 302 16.11 9.01 22.76
C GLN A 302 15.15 8.54 23.87
N GLY A 303 15.40 7.37 24.44
CA GLY A 303 14.62 6.83 25.54
C GLY A 303 15.41 5.79 26.32
N ASP A 304 14.81 5.25 27.36
CA ASP A 304 15.41 4.19 28.16
C ASP A 304 15.20 2.84 27.47
N VAL A 305 16.28 2.15 27.16
CA VAL A 305 16.25 0.80 26.58
C VAL A 305 15.89 -0.21 27.64
N ILE A 306 14.70 -0.78 27.57
CA ILE A 306 14.23 -1.81 28.52
C ILE A 306 14.35 -3.24 27.98
N ALA A 307 14.59 -3.41 26.68
CA ALA A 307 14.95 -4.67 26.03
C ALA A 307 15.70 -4.39 24.73
N GLY A 308 16.61 -5.28 24.33
CA GLY A 308 17.39 -5.14 23.11
C GLY A 308 18.48 -4.08 23.21
N GLY A 309 18.66 -3.30 22.13
CA GLY A 309 19.59 -2.18 22.07
C GLY A 309 20.96 -2.51 21.49
N LYS A 310 21.29 -3.79 21.26
CA LYS A 310 22.54 -4.16 20.59
C LYS A 310 22.45 -3.95 19.10
N TYR A 311 23.57 -3.64 18.48
CA TYR A 311 23.65 -3.45 17.03
C TYR A 311 25.03 -3.77 16.48
N ASP A 312 25.09 -4.03 15.19
CA ASP A 312 26.32 -4.23 14.42
C ASP A 312 26.23 -3.45 13.11
N ALA A 313 27.12 -2.49 12.94
CA ALA A 313 27.17 -1.61 11.75
C ALA A 313 27.64 -2.36 10.50
N VAL A 314 28.45 -3.40 10.63
CA VAL A 314 29.00 -4.15 9.48
C VAL A 314 27.90 -4.94 8.80
N THR A 315 27.01 -5.56 9.58
CA THR A 315 25.90 -6.38 9.07
C THR A 315 24.59 -5.61 8.95
N HIS A 316 24.56 -4.33 9.35
CA HIS A 316 23.36 -3.51 9.51
C HIS A 316 22.31 -4.16 10.43
N TYR A 317 22.77 -4.88 11.44
CA TYR A 317 21.92 -5.51 12.43
C TYR A 317 21.54 -4.52 13.54
N ILE A 318 20.27 -4.50 13.91
CA ILE A 318 19.74 -3.84 15.11
C ILE A 318 18.83 -4.83 15.81
N GLU A 319 19.12 -5.11 17.09
CA GLU A 319 18.32 -6.01 17.92
C GLU A 319 16.88 -5.48 18.06
N PRO A 320 15.84 -6.34 18.11
CA PRO A 320 14.50 -5.92 18.52
C PRO A 320 14.54 -5.12 19.81
N THR A 321 14.23 -3.83 19.75
CA THR A 321 14.48 -2.87 20.82
C THR A 321 13.20 -2.26 21.33
N ILE A 322 13.01 -2.25 22.65
CA ILE A 322 11.87 -1.59 23.31
C ILE A 322 12.39 -0.38 24.08
N LEU A 323 11.74 0.75 23.90
CA LEU A 323 12.06 2.02 24.57
C LEU A 323 10.93 2.47 25.47
N GLU A 324 11.30 3.05 26.61
CA GLU A 324 10.40 3.77 27.53
C GLU A 324 10.92 5.17 27.83
N ASN A 325 10.17 5.95 28.61
CA ASN A 325 10.54 7.28 29.09
C ASN A 325 11.03 8.22 27.98
N ILE A 326 10.34 8.18 26.85
CA ILE A 326 10.72 8.97 25.66
C ILE A 326 10.21 10.41 25.82
N PRO A 327 11.07 11.43 25.64
CA PRO A 327 10.62 12.82 25.62
C PRO A 327 9.53 13.08 24.60
N VAL A 328 8.56 13.92 24.94
CA VAL A 328 7.35 14.18 24.11
C VAL A 328 7.70 14.79 22.74
N ASP A 329 8.81 15.50 22.64
CA ASP A 329 9.35 16.19 21.46
C ASP A 329 10.47 15.42 20.76
N ALA A 330 10.77 14.20 21.23
CA ALA A 330 11.79 13.36 20.61
C ALA A 330 11.46 13.05 19.14
N THR A 331 12.46 13.05 18.26
CA THR A 331 12.27 12.80 16.83
C THR A 331 11.71 11.42 16.54
N VAL A 332 12.01 10.42 17.40
CA VAL A 332 11.42 9.07 17.34
C VAL A 332 9.89 9.09 17.45
N MET A 333 9.30 10.12 18.07
CA MET A 333 7.85 10.32 18.16
C MET A 333 7.27 11.22 17.08
N GLY A 334 8.08 11.96 16.36
CA GLY A 334 7.68 12.86 15.27
C GLY A 334 7.75 12.24 13.87
N GLU A 335 8.60 11.23 13.69
CA GLU A 335 8.88 10.60 12.41
C GLU A 335 8.48 9.12 12.42
N GLU A 336 8.20 8.54 11.24
CA GLU A 336 8.02 7.10 11.07
C GLU A 336 9.34 6.38 11.36
N ILE A 337 9.32 5.42 12.28
CA ILE A 337 10.54 4.72 12.71
C ILE A 337 11.10 3.83 11.60
N PHE A 338 10.24 3.03 10.97
CA PHE A 338 10.60 2.12 9.89
C PHE A 338 11.82 1.24 10.23
N GLY A 339 11.74 0.60 11.39
CA GLY A 339 12.82 -0.21 11.97
C GLY A 339 12.42 -0.91 13.26
N PRO A 340 13.32 -1.72 13.85
CA PRO A 340 13.01 -2.62 14.96
C PRO A 340 13.06 -1.93 16.33
N VAL A 341 12.64 -0.68 16.41
CA VAL A 341 12.57 0.11 17.64
C VAL A 341 11.10 0.35 17.99
N LEU A 342 10.67 -0.07 19.15
CA LEU A 342 9.28 0.02 19.62
C LEU A 342 9.18 0.89 20.87
N PRO A 343 8.79 2.17 20.74
CA PRO A 343 8.38 3.00 21.85
C PRO A 343 7.13 2.45 22.53
N ILE A 344 7.16 2.38 23.87
CA ILE A 344 5.98 2.12 24.70
C ILE A 344 5.69 3.37 25.49
N ILE A 345 4.46 3.87 25.38
CA ILE A 345 3.97 5.06 26.07
C ILE A 345 2.75 4.66 26.87
N SER A 346 2.80 4.91 28.17
CA SER A 346 1.68 4.62 29.07
C SER A 346 0.58 5.68 28.93
N PHE A 347 -0.66 5.28 29.17
CA PHE A 347 -1.80 6.17 29.32
C PHE A 347 -2.78 5.64 30.40
N SER A 348 -3.48 6.56 31.05
CA SER A 348 -4.52 6.23 32.01
C SER A 348 -5.94 6.51 31.47
N THR A 349 -6.06 7.42 30.53
CA THR A 349 -7.36 7.84 29.97
C THR A 349 -7.38 7.85 28.46
N PHE A 350 -8.56 7.61 27.89
CA PHE A 350 -8.78 7.69 26.44
C PHE A 350 -8.31 9.04 25.84
N GLU A 351 -8.61 10.16 26.53
CA GLU A 351 -8.29 11.50 26.00
C GLU A 351 -6.76 11.73 25.96
N GLU A 352 -6.03 11.21 26.96
CA GLU A 352 -4.56 11.25 26.96
C GLU A 352 -3.99 10.52 25.75
N ALA A 353 -4.39 9.27 25.53
CA ALA A 353 -3.93 8.48 24.40
C ALA A 353 -4.35 9.09 23.05
N LYS A 354 -5.58 9.59 22.94
CA LYS A 354 -6.06 10.30 21.75
C LYS A 354 -5.22 11.55 21.44
N ASN A 355 -4.85 12.33 22.44
CA ASN A 355 -4.03 13.52 22.26
C ASN A 355 -2.62 13.17 21.73
N ILE A 356 -2.05 12.05 22.17
CA ILE A 356 -0.78 11.55 21.64
C ILE A 356 -0.92 11.20 20.16
N ILE A 357 -1.97 10.46 19.78
CA ILE A 357 -2.24 10.09 18.38
C ILE A 357 -2.44 11.33 17.50
N GLN A 358 -3.14 12.35 18.00
CA GLN A 358 -3.45 13.57 17.25
C GLN A 358 -2.22 14.41 16.88
N LYS A 359 -1.07 14.21 17.52
CA LYS A 359 0.20 14.86 17.11
C LYS A 359 0.65 14.43 15.72
N ASN A 360 0.32 13.19 15.30
CA ASN A 360 0.60 12.64 13.98
C ASN A 360 -0.70 12.10 13.36
N PRO A 361 -1.60 12.98 12.87
CA PRO A 361 -2.93 12.60 12.43
C PRO A 361 -2.90 11.83 11.10
N ASN A 362 -3.97 11.07 10.86
CA ASN A 362 -4.16 10.26 9.65
C ASN A 362 -3.03 9.24 9.41
N PRO A 363 -2.70 8.36 10.37
CA PRO A 363 -1.75 7.28 10.14
C PRO A 363 -2.26 6.34 9.04
N LEU A 364 -1.34 5.64 8.36
CA LEU A 364 -1.70 4.61 7.39
C LEU A 364 -2.44 3.46 8.07
N ALA A 365 -1.96 3.02 9.24
CA ALA A 365 -2.61 1.97 10.00
C ALA A 365 -2.93 2.38 11.44
N PHE A 366 -4.02 1.82 11.97
CA PHE A 366 -4.43 1.96 13.37
C PHE A 366 -4.80 0.59 13.93
N TYR A 367 -4.32 0.30 15.15
CA TYR A 367 -4.59 -0.95 15.84
C TYR A 367 -5.12 -0.69 17.23
N VAL A 368 -6.12 -1.46 17.64
CA VAL A 368 -6.64 -1.45 19.00
C VAL A 368 -6.84 -2.87 19.50
N PHE A 369 -6.34 -3.14 20.69
CA PHE A 369 -6.55 -4.39 21.41
C PHE A 369 -7.46 -4.10 22.61
N THR A 370 -8.63 -4.74 22.66
CA THR A 370 -9.63 -4.64 23.71
C THR A 370 -10.65 -5.77 23.59
N GLU A 371 -11.22 -6.21 24.69
CA GLU A 371 -12.36 -7.13 24.71
C GLU A 371 -13.71 -6.37 24.86
N SER A 372 -13.68 -5.03 25.03
CA SER A 372 -14.85 -4.19 25.17
C SER A 372 -15.33 -3.63 23.83
N GLU A 373 -16.52 -4.01 23.40
CA GLU A 373 -17.18 -3.48 22.19
C GLU A 373 -17.41 -1.96 22.26
N GLU A 374 -17.61 -1.42 23.47
CA GLU A 374 -17.78 0.04 23.67
C GLU A 374 -16.47 0.79 23.36
N LYS A 375 -15.35 0.31 23.93
CA LYS A 375 -14.02 0.90 23.68
C LYS A 375 -13.64 0.76 22.20
N GLU A 376 -13.85 -0.41 21.59
CA GLU A 376 -13.67 -0.63 20.16
C GLU A 376 -14.38 0.43 19.32
N LYS A 377 -15.70 0.56 19.51
CA LYS A 377 -16.52 1.54 18.79
C LYS A 377 -16.04 2.97 19.00
N LYS A 378 -15.64 3.30 20.24
CA LYS A 378 -15.13 4.63 20.56
C LYS A 378 -13.83 4.91 19.81
N TRP A 379 -12.85 4.00 19.84
CA TRP A 379 -11.59 4.15 19.13
C TRP A 379 -11.78 4.27 17.62
N LEU A 380 -12.55 3.38 17.01
CA LEU A 380 -12.79 3.38 15.56
C LEU A 380 -13.54 4.65 15.09
N LYS A 381 -14.37 5.25 15.93
CA LYS A 381 -15.11 6.48 15.63
C LYS A 381 -14.26 7.74 15.76
N GLU A 382 -13.41 7.80 16.79
CA GLU A 382 -12.72 9.03 17.18
C GLU A 382 -11.36 9.22 16.48
N ILE A 383 -10.76 8.14 15.97
CA ILE A 383 -9.47 8.19 15.27
C ILE A 383 -9.69 8.04 13.76
N ALA A 384 -9.12 8.97 12.99
CA ALA A 384 -9.11 8.90 11.54
C ALA A 384 -7.81 8.24 11.05
N PHE A 385 -7.91 7.19 10.22
CA PHE A 385 -6.78 6.40 9.72
C PHE A 385 -7.08 5.81 8.34
N GLY A 386 -6.09 5.25 7.66
CA GLY A 386 -6.24 4.56 6.38
C GLY A 386 -6.95 3.21 6.52
N GLY A 387 -6.31 2.25 7.17
CA GLY A 387 -6.86 0.93 7.48
C GLY A 387 -6.42 0.44 8.85
N GLY A 388 -6.93 -0.71 9.32
CA GLY A 388 -6.53 -1.19 10.65
C GLY A 388 -7.14 -2.52 11.06
N CYS A 389 -6.85 -2.90 12.30
CA CYS A 389 -7.39 -4.11 12.91
C CYS A 389 -7.82 -3.87 14.36
N VAL A 390 -8.85 -4.58 14.76
CA VAL A 390 -9.17 -4.81 16.17
C VAL A 390 -8.59 -6.16 16.58
N ASN A 391 -7.91 -6.19 17.71
CA ASN A 391 -7.26 -7.39 18.26
C ASN A 391 -6.27 -8.08 17.30
N ASN A 392 -5.73 -7.35 16.31
CA ASN A 392 -4.70 -7.81 15.40
C ASN A 392 -3.85 -6.63 14.91
N ALA A 393 -2.79 -6.92 14.15
CA ALA A 393 -1.94 -5.90 13.52
C ALA A 393 -1.55 -6.36 12.10
N SER A 394 -1.51 -5.45 11.13
CA SER A 394 -1.20 -5.60 9.70
C SER A 394 -2.09 -6.53 8.87
N TRP A 395 -2.76 -7.52 9.44
CA TRP A 395 -3.46 -8.58 8.70
C TRP A 395 -4.64 -8.11 7.84
N HIS A 396 -5.14 -6.88 8.01
CA HIS A 396 -6.16 -6.31 7.11
C HIS A 396 -5.68 -6.23 5.65
N ILE A 397 -4.36 -6.14 5.41
CA ILE A 397 -3.77 -6.08 4.07
C ILE A 397 -3.92 -7.40 3.29
N THR A 398 -4.10 -8.52 3.98
CA THR A 398 -4.21 -9.84 3.33
C THR A 398 -5.58 -10.14 2.77
N ASN A 399 -6.59 -9.33 3.12
CA ASN A 399 -7.96 -9.53 2.66
C ASN A 399 -8.23 -8.75 1.36
N PRO A 400 -8.37 -9.40 0.20
CA PRO A 400 -8.58 -8.74 -1.09
C PRO A 400 -9.95 -8.04 -1.22
N HIS A 401 -10.81 -8.16 -0.21
CA HIS A 401 -12.10 -7.46 -0.13
C HIS A 401 -12.03 -6.13 0.64
N LEU A 402 -10.91 -5.86 1.30
CA LEU A 402 -10.68 -4.60 2.00
C LEU A 402 -9.80 -3.69 1.13
N PRO A 403 -10.22 -2.44 0.89
CA PRO A 403 -9.34 -1.47 0.25
C PRO A 403 -8.14 -1.20 1.15
N PHE A 404 -6.95 -1.15 0.58
CA PHE A 404 -5.73 -0.73 1.26
C PHE A 404 -5.30 0.63 0.72
N GLY A 405 -5.10 1.59 1.60
CA GLY A 405 -4.66 2.94 1.23
C GLY A 405 -4.67 3.89 2.41
N GLY A 406 -3.94 4.98 2.25
CA GLY A 406 -3.79 6.01 3.26
C GLY A 406 -4.85 7.12 3.17
N ARG A 407 -4.72 8.07 4.08
CA ARG A 407 -5.55 9.27 4.18
C ARG A 407 -4.70 10.49 4.51
N GLY A 408 -4.82 11.57 3.76
CA GLY A 408 -4.06 12.79 4.00
C GLY A 408 -2.55 12.56 3.91
N ASN A 409 -1.84 12.66 5.02
CA ASN A 409 -0.37 12.49 5.04
C ASN A 409 0.09 11.04 4.77
N SER A 410 -0.80 10.06 4.93
CA SER A 410 -0.47 8.65 4.69
C SER A 410 -0.83 8.15 3.30
N GLY A 411 -1.53 8.95 2.48
CA GLY A 411 -1.79 8.53 1.09
C GLY A 411 -2.99 9.17 0.42
N ILE A 412 -3.14 8.82 -0.87
CA ILE A 412 -4.24 9.22 -1.75
C ILE A 412 -4.63 8.00 -2.58
N GLY A 413 -5.90 7.62 -2.53
CA GLY A 413 -6.40 6.43 -3.23
C GLY A 413 -6.34 5.18 -2.37
N ALA A 414 -6.68 4.05 -2.98
CA ALA A 414 -6.60 2.73 -2.36
C ALA A 414 -6.49 1.65 -3.45
N TYR A 415 -5.91 0.50 -3.11
CA TYR A 415 -5.76 -0.63 -4.03
C TYR A 415 -6.01 -1.97 -3.29
N HIS A 416 -5.60 -3.08 -3.79
CA HIS A 416 -5.87 -4.49 -3.49
C HIS A 416 -7.18 -4.99 -4.10
N GLY A 417 -7.14 -6.20 -4.62
CA GLY A 417 -8.29 -6.87 -5.22
C GLY A 417 -8.99 -6.00 -6.28
N LYS A 418 -10.29 -5.80 -6.11
CA LYS A 418 -11.09 -5.02 -7.06
C LYS A 418 -10.69 -3.55 -7.13
N GLU A 419 -10.22 -2.98 -6.02
CA GLU A 419 -9.79 -1.57 -6.00
C GLU A 419 -8.55 -1.37 -6.88
N SER A 420 -7.61 -2.35 -6.96
CA SER A 420 -6.50 -2.32 -7.90
C SER A 420 -6.97 -2.18 -9.36
N PHE A 421 -8.02 -2.91 -9.74
CA PHE A 421 -8.61 -2.76 -11.08
C PHE A 421 -9.22 -1.37 -11.28
N TYR A 422 -9.88 -0.80 -10.27
CA TYR A 422 -10.53 0.51 -10.37
C TYR A 422 -9.53 1.67 -10.40
N VAL A 423 -8.45 1.61 -9.64
CA VAL A 423 -7.37 2.62 -9.64
C VAL A 423 -6.81 2.85 -11.05
N PHE A 424 -6.69 1.78 -11.83
CA PHE A 424 -6.16 1.82 -13.19
C PHE A 424 -7.25 1.89 -14.28
N SER A 425 -8.50 2.21 -13.90
CA SER A 425 -9.62 2.28 -14.83
C SER A 425 -10.34 3.63 -14.78
N HIS A 426 -10.70 4.16 -15.95
CA HIS A 426 -11.67 5.25 -16.05
C HIS A 426 -13.10 4.69 -16.02
N ARG A 427 -13.94 5.24 -15.16
CA ARG A 427 -15.35 4.85 -15.03
C ARG A 427 -16.23 5.79 -15.86
N LYS A 428 -16.51 5.41 -17.10
CA LYS A 428 -17.29 6.20 -18.05
C LYS A 428 -18.79 5.99 -17.85
N ALA A 429 -19.49 7.04 -17.46
CA ALA A 429 -20.94 7.03 -17.30
C ALA A 429 -21.64 7.21 -18.65
N VAL A 430 -22.59 6.31 -18.99
CA VAL A 430 -23.36 6.36 -20.22
C VAL A 430 -24.83 6.10 -19.95
N MET A 431 -25.69 7.02 -20.40
CA MET A 431 -27.12 6.82 -20.40
C MET A 431 -27.60 6.57 -21.86
N LYS A 432 -28.27 5.44 -22.05
CA LYS A 432 -28.86 5.09 -23.34
C LYS A 432 -30.36 5.40 -23.31
N THR A 433 -30.78 6.38 -24.07
CA THR A 433 -32.21 6.77 -24.23
C THR A 433 -32.76 6.21 -25.53
N PRO A 434 -33.89 5.50 -25.51
CA PRO A 434 -34.55 5.06 -26.76
C PRO A 434 -35.17 6.26 -27.46
N THR A 435 -35.28 6.16 -28.81
CA THR A 435 -35.81 7.24 -29.67
C THR A 435 -37.30 7.14 -29.95
N TRP A 436 -37.95 6.04 -29.52
CA TRP A 436 -39.38 5.83 -29.75
C TRP A 436 -40.29 6.66 -28.84
N LEU A 437 -39.75 7.23 -27.75
CA LEU A 437 -40.47 8.12 -26.84
C LEU A 437 -39.65 9.38 -26.61
N ASP A 438 -40.11 10.48 -27.18
CA ASP A 438 -39.54 11.79 -27.00
C ASP A 438 -40.64 12.80 -26.64
N LEU A 439 -40.66 13.17 -25.33
CA LEU A 439 -41.70 14.02 -24.78
C LEU A 439 -41.40 15.48 -25.07
N SER A 440 -42.27 16.16 -25.81
CA SER A 440 -42.17 17.58 -26.20
C SER A 440 -42.03 18.52 -24.98
N ILE A 441 -42.44 18.08 -23.79
CA ILE A 441 -42.31 18.84 -22.55
C ILE A 441 -40.84 19.11 -22.15
N LYS A 442 -39.91 18.28 -22.63
CA LYS A 442 -38.47 18.42 -22.39
C LYS A 442 -37.83 19.57 -23.16
N TYR A 443 -38.56 20.15 -24.11
CA TYR A 443 -38.04 21.15 -25.03
C TYR A 443 -38.74 22.50 -24.87
N PRO A 444 -38.09 23.60 -25.30
CA PRO A 444 -38.74 24.91 -25.42
C PRO A 444 -39.93 24.89 -26.39
N PRO A 445 -40.92 25.75 -26.19
CA PRO A 445 -40.97 26.83 -25.20
C PRO A 445 -41.37 26.35 -23.81
N PHE A 446 -40.67 26.85 -22.78
CA PHE A 446 -40.92 26.47 -21.37
C PHE A 446 -41.95 27.34 -20.64
N LYS A 447 -42.41 28.44 -21.28
CA LYS A 447 -43.39 29.37 -20.71
C LYS A 447 -44.66 28.63 -20.22
N GLY A 448 -45.00 28.78 -18.97
CA GLY A 448 -46.15 28.13 -18.35
C GLY A 448 -45.90 26.74 -17.73
N LYS A 449 -44.73 26.11 -18.02
CA LYS A 449 -44.44 24.76 -17.56
C LYS A 449 -43.79 24.68 -16.17
N LEU A 450 -43.50 25.81 -15.51
CA LEU A 450 -42.74 25.82 -14.23
C LEU A 450 -43.41 25.00 -13.13
N LYS A 451 -44.73 25.08 -12.97
CA LYS A 451 -45.46 24.33 -11.94
C LYS A 451 -45.34 22.82 -12.15
N LEU A 452 -45.34 22.37 -13.40
CA LEU A 452 -45.16 20.96 -13.76
C LEU A 452 -43.72 20.49 -13.48
N PHE A 453 -42.73 21.31 -13.88
CA PHE A 453 -41.32 20.99 -13.62
C PHE A 453 -41.05 20.86 -12.09
N LYS A 454 -41.62 21.74 -11.26
CA LYS A 454 -41.50 21.65 -9.80
C LYS A 454 -42.16 20.40 -9.21
N LYS A 455 -43.11 19.77 -9.86
CA LYS A 455 -43.69 18.49 -9.42
C LYS A 455 -42.86 17.29 -9.82
N ILE A 456 -42.17 17.35 -10.96
CA ILE A 456 -41.37 16.24 -11.54
C ILE A 456 -39.98 16.22 -10.94
N ILE A 457 -39.39 17.39 -10.69
CA ILE A 457 -38.06 17.57 -10.11
C ILE A 457 -38.24 17.99 -8.65
N LYS A 458 -38.38 16.99 -7.78
CA LYS A 458 -38.40 17.14 -6.32
C LYS A 458 -37.13 16.63 -5.70
#